data_fe2cfba3a618fe5d3847e1cf9be3f400
#
_entry.id   fe2cfba3a618fe5d3847e1cf9be3f400
#
_cell.length_a   1.000
_cell.length_b   1.000
_cell.length_c   1.000
_cell.angle_alpha   90.00
_cell.angle_beta   90.00
_cell.angle_gamma   90.00
#
_symmetry.space_group_name_H-M   'P 1'
#
loop_
_entity.id
_entity.type
_entity.pdbx_description
1 polymer ?
#
loop_
_entity_poly.entity_id
_entity_poly.type
_entity_poly.pdbx_seq_one_letter_code
_entity_poly.pdbx_strand_id
1 'polypeptide(L)'
;VGRAYGQTDLTWLSASASVSEPFRRNRLFRGDVRLDERIYMQNLFVSPCVERSIVDKVFDRGADFYYFNLHGSDAPTACSFYASYQQQCYEAVTPRQLASAEKPNVVVTEACYGGKFQDYGRGETMLLAAMGDMTLLYLGSSRIAWGASKSSSAADLDNADRLTNVYMAKLLEGYTAGEAFYMARQSFF
;
A
#
# COMPACT_ATOMS: atom_id res chain seq x y z
N VAL A 1 -13.48 3.61 15.06
CA VAL A 1 -13.56 3.14 13.66
C VAL A 1 -12.24 3.48 13.00
N GLY A 2 -11.50 2.48 12.57
CA GLY A 2 -10.19 2.65 11.92
C GLY A 2 -10.32 3.41 10.60
N ARG A 3 -9.27 4.13 10.23
CA ARG A 3 -9.14 4.81 8.94
C ARG A 3 -8.11 4.06 8.10
N ALA A 4 -8.44 3.74 6.87
CA ALA A 4 -7.49 3.19 5.93
C ALA A 4 -7.33 4.13 4.72
N TYR A 5 -6.13 4.17 4.17
CA TYR A 5 -5.78 4.87 2.95
C TYR A 5 -5.16 3.89 1.97
N GLY A 6 -5.64 3.87 0.75
CA GLY A 6 -5.06 3.07 -0.32
C GLY A 6 -4.65 3.93 -1.51
N GLN A 7 -3.54 3.58 -2.16
CA GLN A 7 -3.10 4.21 -3.40
C GLN A 7 -2.59 3.15 -4.38
N THR A 8 -3.04 3.26 -5.63
CA THR A 8 -2.71 2.30 -6.69
C THR A 8 -2.27 2.99 -7.98
N ASP A 9 -1.45 2.32 -8.76
CA ASP A 9 -1.26 2.66 -10.17
C ASP A 9 -2.55 2.42 -10.95
N LEU A 10 -2.82 3.27 -11.93
CA LEU A 10 -4.02 3.17 -12.78
C LEU A 10 -4.12 1.81 -13.48
N THR A 11 -3.00 1.24 -13.88
CA THR A 11 -2.93 -0.05 -14.58
C THR A 11 -3.41 -1.21 -13.72
N TRP A 12 -3.27 -1.11 -12.40
CA TRP A 12 -3.61 -2.17 -11.43
C TRP A 12 -4.88 -1.89 -10.63
N LEU A 13 -5.66 -0.89 -11.03
CA LEU A 13 -6.83 -0.47 -10.27
C LEU A 13 -7.80 -1.62 -9.97
N SER A 14 -8.08 -2.49 -10.94
CA SER A 14 -8.99 -3.63 -10.75
C SER A 14 -8.44 -4.67 -9.79
N ALA A 15 -7.15 -4.99 -9.88
CA ALA A 15 -6.47 -5.90 -8.95
C ALA A 15 -6.49 -5.31 -7.53
N SER A 16 -6.09 -4.04 -7.37
CA SER A 16 -6.10 -3.34 -6.08
C SER A 16 -7.49 -3.24 -5.46
N ALA A 17 -8.53 -3.08 -6.27
CA ALA A 17 -9.90 -3.11 -5.80
C ALA A 17 -10.29 -4.50 -5.24
N SER A 18 -9.82 -5.57 -5.87
CA SER A 18 -10.03 -6.95 -5.40
C SER A 18 -9.18 -7.26 -4.16
N VAL A 19 -7.92 -6.85 -4.13
CA VAL A 19 -7.02 -7.00 -2.97
C VAL A 19 -7.58 -6.29 -1.74
N SER A 20 -8.08 -5.07 -1.89
CA SER A 20 -8.59 -4.25 -0.79
C SER A 20 -10.04 -4.59 -0.37
N GLU A 21 -10.67 -5.60 -0.98
CA GLU A 21 -12.02 -6.04 -0.66
C GLU A 21 -12.28 -6.27 0.85
N PRO A 22 -11.36 -6.88 1.62
CA PRO A 22 -11.56 -7.05 3.07
C PRO A 22 -11.81 -5.72 3.79
N PHE A 23 -11.11 -4.65 3.41
CA PHE A 23 -11.28 -3.32 4.00
C PHE A 23 -12.60 -2.67 3.59
N ARG A 24 -12.99 -2.82 2.34
CA ARG A 24 -14.26 -2.29 1.84
C ARG A 24 -15.45 -2.92 2.54
N ARG A 25 -15.45 -4.23 2.71
CA ARG A 25 -16.50 -4.96 3.46
C ARG A 25 -16.61 -4.48 4.89
N ASN A 26 -15.49 -4.22 5.56
CA ASN A 26 -15.44 -3.77 6.94
C ASN A 26 -15.62 -2.24 7.09
N ARG A 27 -15.86 -1.51 6.00
CA ARG A 27 -16.06 -0.05 5.99
C ARG A 27 -14.90 0.72 6.63
N LEU A 28 -13.69 0.20 6.57
CA LEU A 28 -12.50 0.81 7.16
C LEU A 28 -11.95 1.94 6.30
N PHE A 29 -12.13 1.86 4.99
CA PHE A 29 -11.82 2.95 4.08
C PHE A 29 -12.92 4.04 4.16
N ARG A 30 -12.93 4.82 5.20
CA ARG A 30 -13.77 6.02 5.28
C ARG A 30 -12.86 7.24 5.24
N GLY A 31 -12.62 7.77 4.05
CA GLY A 31 -11.88 9.01 3.89
C GLY A 31 -12.76 10.24 4.11
N ASP A 32 -12.27 11.21 4.89
CA ASP A 32 -12.83 12.56 5.00
C ASP A 32 -12.35 13.48 3.87
N VAL A 33 -11.52 12.99 2.96
CA VAL A 33 -10.99 13.77 1.86
C VAL A 33 -11.96 13.66 0.69
N ARG A 34 -12.70 14.72 0.41
CA ARG A 34 -13.47 14.85 -0.82
C ARG A 34 -12.50 15.03 -1.97
N LEU A 35 -12.30 13.96 -2.71
CA LEU A 35 -11.63 13.97 -4.00
C LEU A 35 -12.67 14.09 -5.12
N ASP A 36 -12.23 14.49 -6.28
CA ASP A 36 -13.05 14.43 -7.49
C ASP A 36 -13.60 12.98 -7.63
N GLU A 37 -14.92 12.85 -7.61
CA GLU A 37 -15.61 11.55 -7.63
C GLU A 37 -15.21 10.67 -8.81
N ARG A 38 -14.65 11.27 -9.87
CA ARG A 38 -14.17 10.56 -11.06
C ARG A 38 -12.90 9.75 -10.84
N ILE A 39 -12.16 10.04 -9.75
CA ILE A 39 -10.84 9.44 -9.46
C ILE A 39 -10.93 8.50 -8.26
N TYR A 40 -12.11 8.37 -7.70
CA TYR A 40 -12.32 7.78 -6.40
C TYR A 40 -13.10 6.45 -6.47
N MET A 41 -12.46 5.36 -6.10
CA MET A 41 -13.12 4.08 -5.88
C MET A 41 -13.07 3.68 -4.40
N GLN A 42 -14.06 4.15 -3.63
CA GLN A 42 -14.27 3.70 -2.26
C GLN A 42 -13.02 3.80 -1.36
N ASN A 43 -12.32 4.95 -1.41
CA ASN A 43 -11.10 5.25 -0.65
C ASN A 43 -9.81 4.59 -1.15
N LEU A 44 -9.81 4.04 -2.34
CA LEU A 44 -8.62 3.65 -3.08
C LEU A 44 -8.30 4.73 -4.11
N PHE A 45 -7.22 5.46 -3.91
CA PHE A 45 -6.81 6.58 -4.75
C PHE A 45 -5.99 6.10 -5.93
N VAL A 46 -6.18 6.72 -7.09
CA VAL A 46 -5.48 6.36 -8.33
C VAL A 46 -4.39 7.38 -8.61
N SER A 47 -3.13 6.94 -8.57
CA SER A 47 -1.99 7.73 -9.02
C SER A 47 -1.77 7.55 -10.54
N PRO A 48 -1.30 8.61 -11.23
CA PRO A 48 -0.82 9.90 -10.72
C PRO A 48 -1.89 10.98 -10.59
N CYS A 49 -3.16 10.63 -10.68
CA CYS A 49 -4.26 11.60 -10.62
C CYS A 49 -4.46 12.22 -9.23
N VAL A 50 -3.80 11.69 -8.20
CA VAL A 50 -3.86 12.24 -6.84
C VAL A 50 -2.87 13.38 -6.70
N GLU A 51 -3.35 14.57 -6.35
CA GLU A 51 -2.49 15.72 -6.07
C GLU A 51 -1.61 15.46 -4.84
N ARG A 52 -0.35 15.90 -4.90
CA ARG A 52 0.61 15.76 -3.80
C ARG A 52 0.08 16.35 -2.49
N SER A 53 -0.59 17.49 -2.55
CA SER A 53 -1.21 18.16 -1.41
C SER A 53 -2.24 17.29 -0.67
N ILE A 54 -2.88 16.37 -1.37
CA ILE A 54 -3.84 15.41 -0.80
C ILE A 54 -3.10 14.29 -0.10
N VAL A 55 -2.05 13.77 -0.73
CA VAL A 55 -1.17 12.74 -0.13
C VAL A 55 -0.57 13.26 1.17
N ASP A 56 -0.01 14.48 1.16
CA ASP A 56 0.54 15.11 2.36
C ASP A 56 -0.51 15.22 3.48
N LYS A 57 -1.72 15.70 3.18
CA LYS A 57 -2.81 15.79 4.17
C LYS A 57 -3.24 14.43 4.74
N VAL A 58 -3.13 13.36 3.97
CA VAL A 58 -3.44 12.01 4.47
C VAL A 58 -2.43 11.58 5.52
N PHE A 59 -1.13 11.83 5.28
CA PHE A 59 -0.08 11.51 6.26
C PHE A 59 -0.16 12.41 7.49
N ASP A 60 -0.39 13.71 7.33
CA ASP A 60 -0.57 14.66 8.43
C ASP A 60 -1.76 14.28 9.35
N ARG A 61 -2.86 13.82 8.78
CA ARG A 61 -4.04 13.38 9.55
C ARG A 61 -3.90 11.97 10.11
N GLY A 62 -3.00 11.19 9.57
CA GLY A 62 -2.74 9.80 9.88
C GLY A 62 -3.90 8.84 9.54
N ALA A 63 -3.56 7.71 8.99
CA ALA A 63 -4.43 6.55 8.86
C ALA A 63 -3.95 5.43 9.77
N ASP A 64 -4.84 4.54 10.19
CA ASP A 64 -4.48 3.35 10.96
C ASP A 64 -3.89 2.27 10.05
N PHE A 65 -4.18 2.39 8.75
CA PHE A 65 -3.73 1.44 7.74
C PHE A 65 -3.42 2.14 6.41
N TYR A 66 -2.27 1.82 5.83
CA TYR A 66 -1.85 2.24 4.49
C TYR A 66 -1.66 1.03 3.58
N TYR A 67 -2.23 1.09 2.38
CA TYR A 67 -2.07 0.10 1.33
C TYR A 67 -1.53 0.75 0.05
N PHE A 68 -0.45 0.20 -0.50
CA PHE A 68 0.15 0.71 -1.73
C PHE A 68 0.36 -0.40 -2.75
N ASN A 69 -0.32 -0.29 -3.91
CA ASN A 69 -0.04 -1.08 -5.09
C ASN A 69 0.51 -0.16 -6.19
N LEU A 70 1.80 0.10 -6.08
CA LEU A 70 2.56 1.07 -6.87
C LEU A 70 3.86 0.42 -7.35
N HIS A 71 4.54 1.04 -8.30
CA HIS A 71 5.90 0.65 -8.64
C HIS A 71 6.87 1.01 -7.51
N GLY A 72 7.92 0.21 -7.37
CA GLY A 72 9.06 0.49 -6.50
C GLY A 72 10.36 0.22 -7.22
N SER A 73 11.44 0.84 -6.78
CA SER A 73 12.78 0.74 -7.37
C SER A 73 13.82 0.39 -6.32
N ASP A 74 14.89 -0.26 -6.73
CA ASP A 74 16.09 -0.49 -5.94
C ASP A 74 17.20 0.52 -6.18
N ALA A 75 16.94 1.54 -7.00
CA ALA A 75 17.91 2.58 -7.29
C ALA A 75 18.16 3.45 -6.05
N PRO A 76 19.42 3.78 -5.71
CA PRO A 76 19.77 4.53 -4.52
C PRO A 76 19.12 5.92 -4.41
N THR A 77 18.73 6.49 -5.55
CA THR A 77 18.13 7.83 -5.63
C THR A 77 16.62 7.83 -5.76
N ALA A 78 15.98 6.64 -5.73
CA ALA A 78 14.56 6.51 -6.09
C ALA A 78 13.86 5.43 -5.24
N CYS A 79 14.05 5.50 -3.92
CA CYS A 79 13.38 4.58 -2.99
C CYS A 79 11.93 4.97 -2.69
N SER A 80 11.32 5.84 -3.48
CA SER A 80 9.90 6.21 -3.43
C SER A 80 9.03 5.18 -4.12
N PHE A 81 7.72 5.28 -3.90
CA PHE A 81 6.74 4.57 -4.72
C PHE A 81 6.30 5.44 -5.89
N TYR A 82 6.13 4.80 -7.04
CA TYR A 82 5.84 5.46 -8.32
C TYR A 82 4.56 4.92 -8.94
N ALA A 83 3.90 5.78 -9.71
CA ALA A 83 2.86 5.39 -10.64
C ALA A 83 3.28 5.68 -12.08
N SER A 84 2.81 4.89 -13.04
CA SER A 84 3.07 5.10 -14.46
C SER A 84 1.84 5.69 -15.15
N TYR A 85 2.07 6.66 -16.01
CA TYR A 85 1.04 7.24 -16.86
C TYR A 85 1.67 7.74 -18.17
N GLN A 86 1.10 7.35 -19.31
CA GLN A 86 1.60 7.72 -20.63
C GLN A 86 3.11 7.49 -20.81
N GLN A 87 3.61 6.33 -20.35
CA GLN A 87 5.03 5.93 -20.40
C GLN A 87 5.98 6.80 -19.54
N GLN A 88 5.45 7.61 -18.64
CA GLN A 88 6.22 8.36 -17.66
C GLN A 88 5.98 7.81 -16.25
N CYS A 89 7.02 7.87 -15.40
CA CYS A 89 6.92 7.52 -13.99
C CYS A 89 6.75 8.79 -13.16
N TYR A 90 5.77 8.77 -12.26
CA TYR A 90 5.46 9.87 -11.36
C TYR A 90 5.65 9.40 -9.92
N GLU A 91 6.38 10.16 -9.13
CA GLU A 91 6.52 9.89 -7.69
C GLU A 91 5.16 10.04 -7.00
N ALA A 92 4.69 8.95 -6.40
CA ALA A 92 3.38 8.87 -5.77
C ALA A 92 3.46 9.02 -4.25
N VAL A 93 4.42 8.35 -3.61
CA VAL A 93 4.66 8.42 -2.16
C VAL A 93 6.16 8.36 -1.91
N THR A 94 6.65 9.24 -1.07
CA THR A 94 8.06 9.33 -0.69
C THR A 94 8.31 8.75 0.70
N PRO A 95 9.56 8.33 1.01
CA PRO A 95 9.94 7.94 2.37
C PRO A 95 9.65 9.05 3.39
N ARG A 96 9.88 10.32 3.02
CA ARG A 96 9.62 11.48 3.89
C ARG A 96 8.13 11.62 4.26
N GLN A 97 7.22 11.42 3.28
CA GLN A 97 5.79 11.46 3.54
C GLN A 97 5.37 10.33 4.49
N LEU A 98 5.88 9.11 4.26
CA LEU A 98 5.57 7.98 5.13
C LEU A 98 6.10 8.20 6.55
N ALA A 99 7.30 8.77 6.69
CA ALA A 99 7.89 9.12 7.98
C ALA A 99 7.12 10.24 8.72
N SER A 100 6.33 11.06 8.03
CA SER A 100 5.52 12.12 8.63
C SER A 100 4.18 11.65 9.18
N ALA A 101 3.87 10.36 9.11
CA ALA A 101 2.62 9.82 9.65
C ALA A 101 2.53 10.05 11.18
N GLU A 102 1.49 10.77 11.61
CA GLU A 102 1.34 11.20 13.02
C GLU A 102 0.65 10.16 13.91
N LYS A 103 0.22 9.03 13.37
CA LYS A 103 -0.49 7.99 14.12
C LYS A 103 0.16 6.63 13.98
N PRO A 104 0.08 5.79 15.03
CA PRO A 104 0.40 4.37 14.91
C PRO A 104 -0.37 3.72 13.75
N ASN A 105 0.34 3.04 12.89
CA ASN A 105 -0.23 2.53 11.65
C ASN A 105 0.34 1.17 11.22
N VAL A 106 -0.35 0.55 10.29
CA VAL A 106 0.09 -0.63 9.55
C VAL A 106 0.30 -0.23 8.10
N VAL A 107 1.42 -0.64 7.52
CA VAL A 107 1.73 -0.42 6.11
C VAL A 107 1.82 -1.76 5.39
N VAL A 108 1.09 -1.87 4.28
CA VAL A 108 1.17 -3.02 3.38
C VAL A 108 1.40 -2.53 1.96
N THR A 109 2.40 -3.07 1.29
CA THR A 109 2.73 -2.67 -0.07
C THR A 109 3.09 -3.85 -0.96
N GLU A 110 2.64 -3.78 -2.20
CA GLU A 110 2.97 -4.71 -3.28
C GLU A 110 4.07 -4.16 -4.21
N ALA A 111 4.58 -2.96 -3.91
CA ALA A 111 5.65 -2.35 -4.69
C ALA A 111 6.92 -3.20 -4.65
N CYS A 112 7.56 -3.35 -5.82
CA CYS A 112 8.89 -3.93 -5.92
C CYS A 112 9.83 -3.19 -4.94
N TYR A 113 10.68 -3.94 -4.25
CA TYR A 113 11.65 -3.38 -3.29
C TYR A 113 11.04 -2.52 -2.17
N GLY A 114 9.72 -2.52 -2.00
CA GLY A 114 9.05 -1.75 -0.95
C GLY A 114 9.51 -2.09 0.47
N GLY A 115 9.98 -3.33 0.69
CA GLY A 115 10.56 -3.80 1.95
C GLY A 115 12.10 -3.86 1.95
N LYS A 116 12.79 -3.20 1.00
CA LYS A 116 14.24 -3.19 0.95
C LYS A 116 14.82 -2.29 2.05
N PHE A 117 15.83 -2.79 2.75
CA PHE A 117 16.52 -2.06 3.83
C PHE A 117 18.05 -2.21 3.78
N GLN A 118 18.54 -3.23 3.07
CA GLN A 118 19.96 -3.52 2.98
C GLN A 118 20.69 -2.40 2.21
N ASP A 119 21.84 -2.00 2.72
CA ASP A 119 22.74 -0.96 2.15
C ASP A 119 22.18 0.47 2.16
N TYR A 120 21.12 0.73 2.97
CA TYR A 120 20.50 2.05 3.09
C TYR A 120 20.47 2.54 4.53
N GLY A 121 20.49 3.88 4.70
CA GLY A 121 20.29 4.55 5.97
C GLY A 121 18.82 4.77 6.33
N ARG A 122 18.59 5.16 7.58
CA ARG A 122 17.25 5.53 8.08
C ARG A 122 16.67 6.67 7.23
N GLY A 123 15.45 6.47 6.74
CA GLY A 123 14.75 7.46 5.91
C GLY A 123 15.07 7.41 4.42
N GLU A 124 15.99 6.55 3.99
CA GLU A 124 16.35 6.43 2.58
C GLU A 124 15.44 5.46 1.80
N THR A 125 14.78 4.52 2.50
CA THR A 125 13.81 3.60 1.89
C THR A 125 12.45 3.74 2.56
N MET A 126 11.41 3.24 1.89
CA MET A 126 10.05 3.24 2.44
C MET A 126 9.96 2.46 3.75
N LEU A 127 10.56 1.27 3.81
CA LEU A 127 10.59 0.47 5.04
C LEU A 127 11.32 1.21 6.18
N LEU A 128 12.53 1.70 5.94
CA LEU A 128 13.32 2.34 6.98
C LEU A 128 12.72 3.68 7.44
N ALA A 129 12.05 4.38 6.55
CA ALA A 129 11.29 5.58 6.88
C ALA A 129 10.06 5.24 7.75
N ALA A 130 9.33 4.17 7.38
CA ALA A 130 8.18 3.69 8.14
C ALA A 130 8.55 3.23 9.55
N MET A 131 9.67 2.49 9.71
CA MET A 131 10.16 1.97 10.98
C MET A 131 10.67 3.05 11.96
N GLY A 132 10.39 4.34 11.67
CA GLY A 132 10.77 5.46 12.52
C GLY A 132 10.14 5.40 13.90
N ASP A 133 8.89 5.80 14.03
CA ASP A 133 8.24 5.90 15.33
C ASP A 133 6.78 5.42 15.35
N MET A 134 6.06 5.47 14.24
CA MET A 134 4.61 5.25 14.20
C MET A 134 4.16 3.97 13.48
N THR A 135 4.99 3.32 12.69
CA THR A 135 4.59 2.09 12.01
C THR A 135 4.79 0.89 12.91
N LEU A 136 3.69 0.27 13.30
CA LEU A 136 3.65 -0.93 14.15
C LEU A 136 3.96 -2.20 13.36
N LEU A 137 3.66 -2.17 12.07
CA LEU A 137 3.77 -3.31 11.18
C LEU A 137 4.01 -2.84 9.76
N TYR A 138 4.95 -3.47 9.07
CA TYR A 138 5.24 -3.22 7.67
C TYR A 138 5.33 -4.54 6.91
N LEU A 139 4.52 -4.71 5.86
CA LEU A 139 4.61 -5.80 4.89
C LEU A 139 5.01 -5.24 3.53
N GLY A 140 6.12 -5.72 2.99
CA GLY A 140 6.60 -5.33 1.67
C GLY A 140 7.64 -6.29 1.13
N SER A 141 7.81 -6.34 -0.18
CA SER A 141 8.79 -7.20 -0.85
C SER A 141 10.19 -6.60 -0.77
N SER A 142 11.18 -7.42 -0.40
CA SER A 142 12.59 -7.02 -0.44
C SER A 142 13.20 -7.07 -1.86
N ARG A 143 12.46 -7.58 -2.83
CA ARG A 143 12.85 -7.73 -4.24
C ARG A 143 11.70 -7.35 -5.16
N ILE A 144 11.77 -7.77 -6.44
CA ILE A 144 10.66 -7.62 -7.38
C ILE A 144 9.44 -8.37 -6.83
N ALA A 145 8.31 -7.67 -6.80
CA ALA A 145 7.00 -8.24 -6.51
C ALA A 145 6.21 -8.37 -7.82
N TRP A 146 5.55 -9.49 -7.99
CA TRP A 146 4.66 -9.74 -9.11
C TRP A 146 3.24 -9.83 -8.61
N GLY A 147 2.30 -9.25 -9.33
CA GLY A 147 0.87 -9.28 -9.05
C GLY A 147 0.07 -9.40 -10.34
N ALA A 148 -1.23 -9.59 -10.22
CA ALA A 148 -2.15 -9.62 -11.35
C ALA A 148 -2.28 -8.23 -11.98
N SER A 149 -2.15 -8.13 -13.29
CA SER A 149 -2.41 -6.86 -13.99
C SER A 149 -3.92 -6.59 -14.11
N LYS A 150 -4.73 -7.66 -14.10
CA LYS A 150 -6.19 -7.60 -14.15
C LYS A 150 -6.76 -8.67 -13.24
N SER A 151 -7.73 -8.29 -12.43
CA SER A 151 -8.48 -9.21 -11.60
C SER A 151 -9.93 -8.72 -11.53
N SER A 152 -10.87 -9.63 -11.67
CA SER A 152 -12.30 -9.35 -11.52
C SER A 152 -12.83 -9.70 -10.13
N SER A 153 -12.07 -10.48 -9.36
CA SER A 153 -12.45 -10.93 -8.03
C SER A 153 -11.22 -11.32 -7.19
N ALA A 154 -11.42 -11.48 -5.89
CA ALA A 154 -10.37 -11.98 -5.00
C ALA A 154 -9.92 -13.43 -5.33
N ALA A 155 -10.75 -14.19 -6.04
CA ALA A 155 -10.39 -15.55 -6.47
C ALA A 155 -9.37 -15.57 -7.62
N ASP A 156 -9.29 -14.49 -8.40
CA ASP A 156 -8.38 -14.36 -9.54
C ASP A 156 -7.02 -13.75 -9.15
N LEU A 157 -6.84 -13.43 -7.86
CA LEU A 157 -5.58 -12.88 -7.37
C LEU A 157 -4.49 -13.94 -7.32
N ASP A 158 -3.28 -13.55 -7.68
CA ASP A 158 -2.09 -14.38 -7.57
C ASP A 158 -0.91 -13.62 -6.95
N ASN A 159 0.19 -14.31 -6.68
CA ASN A 159 1.44 -13.73 -6.18
C ASN A 159 1.25 -12.71 -5.04
N ALA A 160 1.78 -11.49 -5.20
CA ALA A 160 1.75 -10.45 -4.17
C ALA A 160 0.32 -10.02 -3.82
N ASP A 161 -0.56 -9.90 -4.82
CA ASP A 161 -1.96 -9.53 -4.61
C ASP A 161 -2.68 -10.54 -3.71
N ARG A 162 -2.50 -11.84 -3.98
CA ARG A 162 -3.11 -12.90 -3.17
C ARG A 162 -2.57 -12.90 -1.75
N LEU A 163 -1.24 -12.81 -1.59
CA LEU A 163 -0.61 -12.72 -0.29
C LEU A 163 -1.16 -11.53 0.51
N THR A 164 -1.19 -10.37 -0.11
CA THR A 164 -1.65 -9.13 0.51
C THR A 164 -3.14 -9.21 0.89
N ASN A 165 -4.00 -9.71 0.00
CA ASN A 165 -5.42 -9.87 0.28
C ASN A 165 -5.68 -10.79 1.48
N VAL A 166 -5.08 -11.98 1.49
CA VAL A 166 -5.24 -12.95 2.59
C VAL A 166 -4.67 -12.37 3.89
N TYR A 167 -3.50 -11.75 3.83
CA TYR A 167 -2.89 -11.11 5.00
C TYR A 167 -3.80 -10.05 5.62
N MET A 168 -4.32 -9.13 4.81
CA MET A 168 -5.24 -8.09 5.27
C MET A 168 -6.53 -8.67 5.84
N ALA A 169 -7.10 -9.69 5.20
CA ALA A 169 -8.29 -10.37 5.69
C ALA A 169 -8.05 -10.97 7.08
N LYS A 170 -6.93 -11.65 7.28
CA LYS A 170 -6.59 -12.28 8.56
C LYS A 170 -6.30 -11.28 9.68
N LEU A 171 -5.66 -10.14 9.37
CA LEU A 171 -5.52 -9.05 10.35
C LEU A 171 -6.88 -8.51 10.80
N LEU A 172 -7.83 -8.35 9.88
CA LEU A 172 -9.19 -7.88 10.20
C LEU A 172 -10.03 -8.92 10.97
N GLU A 173 -9.71 -10.21 10.83
CA GLU A 173 -10.28 -11.29 11.64
C GLU A 173 -9.71 -11.34 13.06
N GLY A 174 -8.69 -10.52 13.37
CA GLY A 174 -8.08 -10.40 14.70
C GLY A 174 -6.86 -11.31 14.94
N TYR A 175 -6.33 -11.94 13.90
CA TYR A 175 -5.08 -12.69 14.02
C TYR A 175 -3.90 -11.74 14.23
N THR A 176 -2.88 -12.22 14.94
CA THR A 176 -1.61 -11.49 15.04
C THR A 176 -0.94 -11.36 13.67
N ALA A 177 -0.04 -10.39 13.53
CA ALA A 177 0.69 -10.18 12.29
C ALA A 177 1.44 -11.42 11.79
N GLY A 178 2.06 -12.15 12.71
CA GLY A 178 2.78 -13.38 12.39
C GLY A 178 1.86 -14.51 11.91
N GLU A 179 0.72 -14.72 12.58
CA GLU A 179 -0.28 -15.71 12.17
C GLU A 179 -0.90 -15.34 10.82
N ALA A 180 -1.28 -14.07 10.63
CA ALA A 180 -1.84 -13.58 9.37
C ALA A 180 -0.85 -13.78 8.21
N PHE A 181 0.43 -13.50 8.43
CA PHE A 181 1.47 -13.71 7.42
C PHE A 181 1.72 -15.19 7.13
N TYR A 182 1.74 -16.02 8.16
CA TYR A 182 1.85 -17.48 7.99
C TYR A 182 0.70 -18.03 7.15
N MET A 183 -0.56 -17.67 7.47
CA MET A 183 -1.74 -18.09 6.72
C MET A 183 -1.74 -17.58 5.28
N ALA A 184 -1.32 -16.34 5.06
CA ALA A 184 -1.18 -15.77 3.72
C ALA A 184 -0.16 -16.56 2.88
N ARG A 185 0.98 -16.94 3.45
CA ARG A 185 1.95 -17.80 2.77
C ARG A 185 1.39 -19.19 2.45
N GLN A 186 0.63 -19.78 3.36
CA GLN A 186 0.00 -21.10 3.11
C GLN A 186 -1.02 -21.07 1.96
N SER A 187 -1.55 -19.91 1.61
CA SER A 187 -2.50 -19.78 0.49
C SER A 187 -1.87 -20.02 -0.90
N PHE A 188 -0.53 -20.18 -0.98
CA PHE A 188 0.19 -20.49 -2.21
C PHE A 188 0.41 -22.01 -2.44
N PHE A 189 0.14 -22.81 -1.44
CA PHE A 189 0.29 -24.27 -1.46
C PHE A 189 -1.07 -24.96 -1.38
#